data_3a5151fe05f8e5384c4490fbe36f10e0
#
_entry.id   3a5151fe05f8e5384c4490fbe36f10e0
#
_cell.length_a   1.000
_cell.length_b   1.000
_cell.length_c   1.000
_cell.angle_alpha   90.00
_cell.angle_beta   90.00
_cell.angle_gamma   90.00
#
_symmetry.space_group_name_H-M   'P 1'
#
loop_
_entity.id
_entity.type
_entity.pdbx_description
1 polymer ?
#
loop_
_entity_poly.entity_id
_entity_poly.type
_entity_poly.pdbx_seq_one_letter_code
_entity_poly.pdbx_strand_id
1 'polypeptide(L)'
;MERRKPAAIDRATALRYMGASGWTPDAATAVLLDKAEQTVLTAAAPRAVYRRLPRTALPLENCGSDLTRHLQGCDEVLLLAATLGAEVDKLLRRMELTDIALAAAADALASVLLEQICDELENEIRAQIEAQGVFMTGRYAVSYTHLRA
;
A
#
# COMPACT_ATOMS: atom_id res chain seq x y z
N MET A 1 -11.66 -8.99 -4.50
CA MET A 1 -10.92 -10.27 -4.46
C MET A 1 -10.09 -10.29 -3.18
N GLU A 2 -10.25 -11.34 -2.35
CA GLU A 2 -9.42 -11.51 -1.15
C GLU A 2 -7.97 -11.77 -1.54
N ARG A 3 -7.04 -11.23 -0.76
CA ARG A 3 -5.60 -11.40 -0.96
C ARG A 3 -4.99 -12.16 0.22
N ARG A 4 -3.99 -12.98 -0.06
CA ARG A 4 -3.24 -13.66 0.99
C ARG A 4 -2.38 -12.63 1.73
N LYS A 5 -2.30 -12.75 3.06
CA LYS A 5 -1.35 -11.97 3.85
C LYS A 5 0.06 -12.56 3.70
N PRO A 6 1.11 -11.73 3.56
CA PRO A 6 2.48 -12.22 3.66
C PRO A 6 2.74 -12.79 5.07
N ALA A 7 3.75 -13.64 5.18
CA ALA A 7 4.13 -14.22 6.48
C ALA A 7 4.75 -13.19 7.43
N ALA A 8 5.36 -12.13 6.87
CA ALA A 8 5.99 -11.04 7.61
C ALA A 8 5.89 -9.73 6.82
N ILE A 9 5.93 -8.61 7.56
CA ILE A 9 5.97 -7.27 6.98
C ILE A 9 7.43 -6.82 6.86
N ASP A 10 7.78 -6.11 5.79
CA ASP A 10 9.13 -5.54 5.62
C ASP A 10 9.39 -4.42 6.63
N ARG A 11 10.01 -4.79 7.75
CA ARG A 11 10.34 -3.88 8.86
C ARG A 11 11.36 -2.82 8.48
N ALA A 12 12.28 -3.14 7.56
CA ALA A 12 13.28 -2.15 7.12
C ALA A 12 12.60 -0.99 6.40
N THR A 13 11.60 -1.28 5.56
CA THR A 13 10.77 -0.25 4.92
C THR A 13 9.89 0.48 5.94
N ALA A 14 9.30 -0.21 6.92
CA ALA A 14 8.52 0.44 7.99
C ALA A 14 9.37 1.42 8.81
N LEU A 15 10.59 1.04 9.18
CA LEU A 15 11.53 1.93 9.86
C LEU A 15 11.89 3.17 9.03
N ARG A 16 12.05 3.01 7.70
CA ARG A 16 12.23 4.17 6.80
C ARG A 16 11.03 5.13 6.85
N TYR A 17 9.82 4.62 6.85
CA TYR A 17 8.60 5.44 6.95
C TYR A 17 8.51 6.18 8.28
N MET A 18 9.04 5.60 9.35
CA MET A 18 9.17 6.23 10.66
C MET A 18 10.36 7.22 10.76
N GLY A 19 11.12 7.43 9.68
CA GLY A 19 12.29 8.31 9.67
C GLY A 19 13.56 7.70 10.26
N ALA A 20 13.58 6.39 10.53
CA ALA A 20 14.68 5.65 11.15
C ALA A 20 15.47 4.78 10.15
N SER A 21 15.77 5.33 8.96
CA SER A 21 16.50 4.61 7.92
C SER A 21 17.89 4.18 8.38
N GLY A 22 18.20 2.89 8.22
CA GLY A 22 19.51 2.33 8.60
C GLY A 22 19.74 2.18 10.10
N TRP A 23 18.74 2.49 10.93
CA TRP A 23 18.83 2.31 12.38
C TRP A 23 18.54 0.86 12.79
N THR A 24 19.30 0.35 13.74
CA THR A 24 19.04 -0.95 14.36
C THR A 24 18.23 -0.74 15.63
N PRO A 25 17.00 -1.26 15.71
CA PRO A 25 16.17 -1.11 16.90
C PRO A 25 16.84 -1.66 18.15
N ASP A 26 16.74 -0.96 19.26
CA ASP A 26 17.06 -1.51 20.57
C ASP A 26 16.03 -2.58 20.99
N ALA A 27 16.31 -3.29 22.10
CA ALA A 27 15.44 -4.37 22.54
C ALA A 27 14.00 -3.94 22.82
N ALA A 28 13.79 -2.73 23.36
CA ALA A 28 12.46 -2.21 23.65
C ALA A 28 11.67 -1.90 22.37
N THR A 29 12.34 -1.27 21.40
CA THR A 29 11.73 -0.98 20.10
C THR A 29 11.48 -2.26 19.28
N ALA A 30 12.36 -3.26 19.39
CA ALA A 30 12.13 -4.55 18.74
C ALA A 30 10.85 -5.22 19.25
N VAL A 31 10.63 -5.23 20.58
CA VAL A 31 9.41 -5.75 21.20
C VAL A 31 8.16 -4.94 20.76
N LEU A 32 8.29 -3.62 20.66
CA LEU A 32 7.21 -2.75 20.17
C LEU A 32 6.82 -3.10 18.71
N LEU A 33 7.81 -3.26 17.84
CA LEU A 33 7.61 -3.64 16.44
C LEU A 33 7.00 -5.03 16.32
N ASP A 34 7.45 -6.01 17.12
CA ASP A 34 6.86 -7.35 17.15
C ASP A 34 5.38 -7.31 17.49
N LYS A 35 5.04 -6.57 18.55
CA LYS A 35 3.65 -6.39 18.98
C LYS A 35 2.80 -5.69 17.91
N ALA A 36 3.32 -4.63 17.33
CA ALA A 36 2.64 -3.87 16.29
C ALA A 36 2.37 -4.74 15.05
N GLU A 37 3.40 -5.46 14.55
CA GLU A 37 3.28 -6.34 13.39
C GLU A 37 2.24 -7.44 13.61
N GLN A 38 2.33 -8.14 14.74
CA GLN A 38 1.41 -9.22 15.07
C GLN A 38 -0.03 -8.73 15.16
N THR A 39 -0.24 -7.55 15.73
CA THR A 39 -1.57 -6.95 15.88
C THR A 39 -2.13 -6.53 14.52
N VAL A 40 -1.33 -5.90 13.66
CA VAL A 40 -1.72 -5.51 12.29
C VAL A 40 -2.03 -6.75 11.45
N LEU A 41 -1.16 -7.75 11.44
CA LEU A 41 -1.39 -9.00 10.69
C LEU A 41 -2.67 -9.73 11.15
N THR A 42 -2.97 -9.69 12.44
CA THR A 42 -4.19 -10.31 12.98
C THR A 42 -5.44 -9.57 12.51
N ALA A 43 -5.44 -8.23 12.55
CA ALA A 43 -6.59 -7.41 12.18
C ALA A 43 -6.81 -7.32 10.66
N ALA A 44 -5.75 -7.45 9.87
CA ALA A 44 -5.82 -7.26 8.43
C ALA A 44 -6.66 -8.33 7.74
N ALA A 45 -7.53 -7.89 6.84
CA ALA A 45 -8.28 -8.70 5.88
C ALA A 45 -8.11 -8.11 4.47
N PRO A 46 -6.92 -8.32 3.84
CA PRO A 46 -6.58 -7.62 2.61
C PRO A 46 -7.48 -8.01 1.45
N ARG A 47 -7.92 -6.98 0.72
CA ARG A 47 -8.68 -7.11 -0.53
C ARG A 47 -8.12 -6.17 -1.56
N ALA A 48 -8.12 -6.60 -2.80
CA ALA A 48 -7.73 -5.76 -3.92
C ALA A 48 -8.61 -6.03 -5.13
N VAL A 49 -8.81 -5.00 -5.93
CA VAL A 49 -9.48 -5.06 -7.22
C VAL A 49 -8.69 -4.26 -8.23
N TYR A 50 -8.75 -4.64 -9.49
CA TYR A 50 -8.19 -3.84 -10.56
C TYR A 50 -9.10 -3.83 -11.78
N ARG A 51 -8.92 -2.83 -12.62
CA ARG A 51 -9.63 -2.68 -13.89
C ARG A 51 -8.70 -2.13 -14.95
N ARG A 52 -8.65 -2.77 -16.10
CA ARG A 52 -7.96 -2.28 -17.30
C ARG A 52 -8.93 -1.46 -18.14
N LEU A 53 -8.50 -0.29 -18.56
CA LEU A 53 -9.31 0.68 -19.30
C LEU A 53 -8.45 1.32 -20.39
N PRO A 54 -9.04 1.72 -21.54
CA PRO A 54 -8.34 2.60 -22.46
C PRO A 54 -8.04 3.94 -21.78
N ARG A 55 -6.87 4.53 -22.05
CA ARG A 55 -6.48 5.83 -21.46
C ARG A 55 -7.51 6.93 -21.72
N THR A 56 -8.19 6.87 -22.86
CA THR A 56 -9.25 7.81 -23.23
C THR A 56 -10.48 7.77 -22.32
N ALA A 57 -10.64 6.72 -21.49
CA ALA A 57 -11.74 6.64 -20.53
C ALA A 57 -11.48 7.46 -19.25
N LEU A 58 -10.25 8.00 -19.06
CA LEU A 58 -9.91 8.80 -17.90
C LEU A 58 -10.09 10.30 -18.21
N PRO A 59 -10.73 11.08 -17.32
CA PRO A 59 -10.85 12.53 -17.41
C PRO A 59 -9.53 13.22 -17.03
N LEU A 60 -8.47 13.03 -17.83
CA LEU A 60 -7.10 13.46 -17.52
C LEU A 60 -6.97 14.97 -17.35
N GLU A 61 -7.86 15.77 -17.95
CA GLU A 61 -7.92 17.21 -17.78
C GLU A 61 -8.15 17.62 -16.31
N ASN A 62 -8.72 16.75 -15.49
CA ASN A 62 -9.01 16.99 -14.08
C ASN A 62 -8.03 16.26 -13.12
N CYS A 63 -7.05 15.54 -13.66
CA CYS A 63 -6.21 14.64 -12.86
C CYS A 63 -4.82 15.21 -12.47
N GLY A 64 -4.53 16.46 -12.89
CA GLY A 64 -3.23 17.10 -12.64
C GLY A 64 -2.13 16.68 -13.62
N SER A 65 -1.09 17.51 -13.69
CA SER A 65 0.00 17.39 -14.68
C SER A 65 0.86 16.15 -14.48
N ASP A 66 1.03 15.71 -13.24
CA ASP A 66 1.94 14.60 -12.91
C ASP A 66 1.37 13.26 -13.36
N LEU A 67 0.07 13.01 -13.14
CA LEU A 67 -0.58 11.81 -13.67
C LEU A 67 -0.63 11.83 -15.19
N THR A 68 -0.92 12.99 -15.80
CA THR A 68 -0.92 13.15 -17.26
C THR A 68 0.45 12.81 -17.85
N ARG A 69 1.53 13.29 -17.22
CA ARG A 69 2.91 12.97 -17.62
C ARG A 69 3.24 11.49 -17.44
N HIS A 70 2.82 10.90 -16.32
CA HIS A 70 3.04 9.48 -16.03
C HIS A 70 2.39 8.57 -17.08
N LEU A 71 1.21 8.94 -17.58
CA LEU A 71 0.45 8.19 -18.58
C LEU A 71 0.82 8.54 -20.04
N GLN A 72 1.85 9.37 -20.24
CA GLN A 72 2.28 9.74 -21.57
C GLN A 72 2.81 8.52 -22.33
N GLY A 73 2.30 8.29 -23.54
CA GLY A 73 2.68 7.13 -24.35
C GLY A 73 2.02 5.81 -23.99
N CYS A 74 1.12 5.82 -23.00
CA CYS A 74 0.30 4.65 -22.65
C CYS A 74 -1.01 4.67 -23.45
N ASP A 75 -1.38 3.53 -24.02
CA ASP A 75 -2.68 3.35 -24.69
C ASP A 75 -3.77 2.94 -23.69
N GLU A 76 -3.38 2.23 -22.66
CA GLU A 76 -4.25 1.69 -21.62
C GLU A 76 -3.76 2.04 -20.22
N VAL A 77 -4.68 2.00 -19.27
CA VAL A 77 -4.42 2.26 -17.85
C VAL A 77 -5.01 1.12 -17.03
N LEU A 78 -4.24 0.69 -16.04
CA LEU A 78 -4.70 -0.26 -15.04
C LEU A 78 -4.96 0.50 -13.74
N LEU A 79 -6.24 0.59 -13.37
CA LEU A 79 -6.65 1.13 -12.07
C LEU A 79 -6.63 0.00 -11.04
N LEU A 80 -5.97 0.25 -9.91
CA LEU A 80 -5.88 -0.68 -8.79
C LEU A 80 -6.39 -0.02 -7.53
N ALA A 81 -7.20 -0.73 -6.75
CA ALA A 81 -7.60 -0.33 -5.41
C ALA A 81 -7.37 -1.49 -4.44
N ALA A 82 -6.77 -1.18 -3.29
CA ALA A 82 -6.49 -2.15 -2.25
C ALA A 82 -6.86 -1.62 -0.87
N THR A 83 -7.17 -2.52 0.07
CA THR A 83 -7.47 -2.21 1.46
C THR A 83 -7.01 -3.34 2.38
N LEU A 84 -6.65 -3.00 3.60
CA LEU A 84 -6.41 -3.97 4.67
C LEU A 84 -7.69 -4.31 5.47
N GLY A 85 -8.79 -3.61 5.20
CA GLY A 85 -10.06 -3.79 5.89
C GLY A 85 -10.25 -2.85 7.08
N ALA A 86 -11.51 -2.59 7.43
CA ALA A 86 -11.90 -1.59 8.44
C ALA A 86 -11.40 -1.91 9.87
N GLU A 87 -11.04 -3.15 10.16
CA GLU A 87 -10.54 -3.51 11.49
C GLU A 87 -9.14 -2.94 11.75
N VAL A 88 -8.31 -2.79 10.70
CA VAL A 88 -7.01 -2.10 10.83
C VAL A 88 -7.22 -0.62 11.15
N ASP A 89 -8.15 0.06 10.47
CA ASP A 89 -8.44 1.48 10.74
C ASP A 89 -8.94 1.70 12.18
N LYS A 90 -9.83 0.82 12.65
CA LYS A 90 -10.32 0.86 14.04
C LYS A 90 -9.23 0.57 15.06
N LEU A 91 -8.32 -0.35 14.74
CA LEU A 91 -7.16 -0.69 15.56
C LEU A 91 -6.25 0.53 15.73
N LEU A 92 -5.85 1.16 14.62
CA LEU A 92 -4.97 2.33 14.63
C LEU A 92 -5.57 3.47 15.46
N ARG A 93 -6.84 3.81 15.23
CA ARG A 93 -7.54 4.84 16.02
C ARG A 93 -7.57 4.56 17.53
N ARG A 94 -7.73 3.29 17.94
CA ARG A 94 -7.68 2.91 19.37
C ARG A 94 -6.28 3.05 19.94
N MET A 95 -5.24 2.65 19.17
CA MET A 95 -3.85 2.79 19.60
C MET A 95 -3.45 4.25 19.75
N GLU A 96 -3.88 5.15 18.87
CA GLU A 96 -3.62 6.60 18.97
C GLU A 96 -4.10 7.19 20.31
N LEU A 97 -5.17 6.65 20.89
CA LEU A 97 -5.71 7.11 22.17
C LEU A 97 -5.00 6.53 23.39
N THR A 98 -4.27 5.42 23.24
CA THR A 98 -3.74 4.66 24.38
C THR A 98 -2.22 4.53 24.39
N ASP A 99 -1.59 4.46 23.22
CA ASP A 99 -0.15 4.25 23.06
C ASP A 99 0.32 4.78 21.68
N ILE A 100 0.76 6.04 21.68
CA ILE A 100 1.14 6.75 20.45
C ILE A 100 2.35 6.11 19.74
N ALA A 101 3.28 5.51 20.51
CA ALA A 101 4.46 4.84 19.93
C ALA A 101 4.05 3.56 19.20
N LEU A 102 3.17 2.78 19.82
CA LEU A 102 2.60 1.56 19.21
C LEU A 102 1.75 1.93 17.99
N ALA A 103 0.98 3.01 18.05
CA ALA A 103 0.17 3.50 16.93
C ALA A 103 1.04 3.87 15.73
N ALA A 104 2.13 4.64 15.95
CA ALA A 104 3.05 5.02 14.88
C ALA A 104 3.73 3.81 14.22
N ALA A 105 4.16 2.84 15.03
CA ALA A 105 4.75 1.60 14.52
C ALA A 105 3.72 0.78 13.72
N ALA A 106 2.50 0.65 14.23
CA ALA A 106 1.43 -0.08 13.58
C ALA A 106 0.98 0.59 12.26
N ASP A 107 0.90 1.92 12.20
CA ASP A 107 0.56 2.67 10.99
C ASP A 107 1.62 2.48 9.89
N ALA A 108 2.91 2.60 10.25
CA ALA A 108 4.00 2.35 9.32
C ALA A 108 3.98 0.92 8.78
N LEU A 109 3.77 -0.08 9.65
CA LEU A 109 3.68 -1.49 9.26
C LEU A 109 2.43 -1.78 8.42
N ALA A 110 1.29 -1.18 8.73
CA ALA A 110 0.08 -1.30 7.93
C ALA A 110 0.27 -0.71 6.52
N SER A 111 0.93 0.44 6.42
CA SER A 111 1.27 1.06 5.13
C SER A 111 2.15 0.15 4.28
N VAL A 112 3.21 -0.42 4.87
CA VAL A 112 4.10 -1.37 4.18
C VAL A 112 3.37 -2.64 3.78
N LEU A 113 2.51 -3.18 4.65
CA LEU A 113 1.70 -4.36 4.32
C LEU A 113 0.79 -4.09 3.10
N LEU A 114 0.17 -2.92 3.04
CA LEU A 114 -0.66 -2.53 1.90
C LEU A 114 0.16 -2.45 0.60
N GLU A 115 1.36 -1.85 0.66
CA GLU A 115 2.27 -1.81 -0.50
C GLU A 115 2.70 -3.21 -0.95
N GLN A 116 3.05 -4.11 -0.02
CA GLN A 116 3.38 -5.51 -0.36
C GLN A 116 2.22 -6.22 -1.08
N ILE A 117 0.97 -6.01 -0.62
CA ILE A 117 -0.23 -6.57 -1.28
C ILE A 117 -0.40 -5.99 -2.69
N CYS A 118 -0.16 -4.69 -2.87
CA CYS A 118 -0.21 -4.05 -4.18
C CYS A 118 0.89 -4.57 -5.11
N ASP A 119 2.11 -4.74 -4.61
CA ASP A 119 3.26 -5.25 -5.38
C ASP A 119 3.03 -6.70 -5.84
N GLU A 120 2.51 -7.56 -4.96
CA GLU A 120 2.15 -8.93 -5.32
C GLU A 120 1.10 -8.96 -6.44
N LEU A 121 0.04 -8.17 -6.32
CA LEU A 121 -1.00 -8.08 -7.34
C LEU A 121 -0.46 -7.50 -8.65
N GLU A 122 0.37 -6.46 -8.59
CA GLU A 122 1.02 -5.88 -9.77
C GLU A 122 1.87 -6.91 -10.50
N ASN A 123 2.66 -7.71 -9.77
CA ASN A 123 3.50 -8.75 -10.35
C ASN A 123 2.67 -9.86 -11.02
N GLU A 124 1.55 -10.26 -10.40
CA GLU A 124 0.61 -11.23 -11.00
C GLU A 124 0.01 -10.70 -12.31
N ILE A 125 -0.43 -9.44 -12.31
CA ILE A 125 -1.02 -8.81 -13.51
C ILE A 125 0.07 -8.64 -14.58
N ARG A 126 1.26 -8.17 -14.21
CA ARG A 126 2.39 -7.99 -15.11
C ARG A 126 2.70 -9.28 -15.86
N ALA A 127 2.82 -10.40 -15.15
CA ALA A 127 3.06 -11.71 -15.77
C ALA A 127 1.97 -12.10 -16.77
N GLN A 128 0.70 -11.77 -16.49
CA GLN A 128 -0.42 -12.06 -17.37
C GLN A 128 -0.43 -11.23 -18.66
N ILE A 129 -0.12 -9.92 -18.55
CA ILE A 129 -0.18 -9.01 -19.71
C ILE A 129 1.09 -9.07 -20.56
N GLU A 130 2.27 -9.32 -19.97
CA GLU A 130 3.52 -9.52 -20.72
C GLU A 130 3.43 -10.75 -21.64
N ALA A 131 2.71 -11.80 -21.21
CA ALA A 131 2.41 -12.93 -22.09
C ALA A 131 1.58 -12.55 -23.33
N GLN A 132 0.94 -11.37 -23.33
CA GLN A 132 0.18 -10.81 -24.45
C GLN A 132 1.00 -9.79 -25.27
N GLY A 133 2.28 -9.62 -24.95
CA GLY A 133 3.16 -8.64 -25.61
C GLY A 133 2.93 -7.19 -25.17
N VAL A 134 2.28 -6.97 -24.02
CA VAL A 134 2.01 -5.65 -23.44
C VAL A 134 2.91 -5.45 -22.22
N PHE A 135 3.49 -4.27 -22.08
CA PHE A 135 4.41 -3.94 -20.98
C PHE A 135 3.80 -2.90 -20.04
N MET A 136 3.95 -3.12 -18.74
CA MET A 136 3.54 -2.16 -17.71
C MET A 136 4.67 -1.19 -17.36
N THR A 137 4.32 0.09 -17.23
CA THR A 137 5.15 1.09 -16.56
C THR A 137 5.00 0.97 -15.02
N GLY A 138 5.78 1.73 -14.26
CA GLY A 138 5.67 1.74 -12.80
C GLY A 138 4.31 2.27 -12.31
N ARG A 139 3.96 1.95 -11.08
CA ARG A 139 2.72 2.40 -10.42
C ARG A 139 2.79 3.89 -10.05
N TYR A 140 1.72 4.62 -10.32
CA TYR A 140 1.47 5.95 -9.78
C TYR A 140 0.49 5.83 -8.61
N ALA A 141 0.95 6.14 -7.40
CA ALA A 141 0.12 6.03 -6.22
C ALA A 141 -0.56 7.36 -5.90
N VAL A 142 -1.88 7.33 -5.70
CA VAL A 142 -2.66 8.45 -5.18
C VAL A 142 -3.14 8.07 -3.79
N SER A 143 -2.67 8.78 -2.76
CA SER A 143 -3.14 8.55 -1.40
C SER A 143 -4.45 9.29 -1.16
N TYR A 144 -5.36 8.68 -0.41
CA TYR A 144 -6.71 9.20 -0.11
C TYR A 144 -6.75 10.51 0.70
N THR A 145 -5.63 11.02 1.17
CA THR A 145 -5.53 12.25 1.97
C THR A 145 -5.98 13.52 1.21
N HIS A 146 -6.12 13.46 -0.12
CA HIS A 146 -6.53 14.61 -0.94
C HIS A 146 -7.98 14.55 -1.43
N LEU A 147 -8.76 13.54 -1.06
CA LEU A 147 -10.19 13.42 -1.43
C LEU A 147 -11.16 13.96 -0.37
N ARG A 148 -10.71 14.89 0.48
CA ARG A 148 -11.63 15.70 1.28
C ARG A 148 -12.11 16.87 0.43
N ALA A 149 -13.25 16.68 -0.24
CA ALA A 149 -14.09 17.77 -0.67
C ALA A 149 -14.80 18.37 0.54
#